data_cf2ea9c1fcd74fb5a25e1959ab28396d
#
_entry.id   cf2ea9c1fcd74fb5a25e1959ab28396d
#
_cell.length_a   1.000
_cell.length_b   1.000
_cell.length_c   1.000
_cell.angle_alpha   90.00
_cell.angle_beta   90.00
_cell.angle_gamma   90.00
#
_symmetry.space_group_name_H-M   'P 1'
#
loop_
_entity.id
_entity.type
_entity.pdbx_description
1 polymer ?
#
loop_
_entity_poly.entity_id
_entity_poly.type
_entity_poly.pdbx_seq_one_letter_code
_entity_poly.pdbx_strand_id
1 'polypeptide(L)'
;MPAKTRNRTTVLLVTAFFIILLTAGAAQTQKPDALLGTWDVKTEDGGREFVFEFSMKDGKLAGKYTGASGTSEMANLTFVDNTVKFSVTVGNGMVIDFSAIVAEDKLSGMLSLEYGETSITGIRRK
;
A
#
# COMPACT_ATOMS: atom_id res chain seq x y z
N MET A 1 -0.80 -26.82 -46.05
CA MET A 1 -1.98 -26.13 -45.61
C MET A 1 -2.42 -26.50 -44.26
N PRO A 2 -2.47 -27.74 -43.97
CA PRO A 2 -2.92 -28.12 -42.61
C PRO A 2 -2.11 -27.48 -41.50
N ALA A 3 -0.90 -27.14 -41.78
CA ALA A 3 -0.03 -26.56 -40.78
C ALA A 3 -0.58 -25.30 -40.15
N LYS A 4 -1.25 -24.55 -40.90
CA LYS A 4 -1.76 -23.28 -40.42
C LYS A 4 -2.82 -23.43 -39.39
N THR A 5 -3.57 -24.46 -39.48
CA THR A 5 -4.68 -24.66 -38.56
C THR A 5 -4.21 -24.78 -37.14
N ARG A 6 -3.13 -25.45 -36.95
CA ARG A 6 -2.65 -25.67 -35.60
C ARG A 6 -2.18 -24.41 -34.93
N ASN A 7 -1.59 -23.56 -35.68
CA ASN A 7 -1.03 -22.34 -35.12
C ASN A 7 -2.10 -21.50 -34.44
N ARG A 8 -3.24 -21.47 -35.00
CA ARG A 8 -4.30 -20.66 -34.43
C ARG A 8 -4.74 -21.17 -33.09
N THR A 9 -4.80 -22.45 -32.95
CA THR A 9 -5.20 -23.03 -31.69
C THR A 9 -4.26 -22.63 -30.58
N THR A 10 -3.00 -22.63 -30.86
CA THR A 10 -1.99 -22.26 -29.87
C THR A 10 -2.20 -20.85 -29.38
N VAL A 11 -2.50 -19.97 -30.28
CA VAL A 11 -2.70 -18.57 -29.92
C VAL A 11 -3.85 -18.40 -28.95
N LEU A 12 -4.90 -19.14 -29.17
CA LEU A 12 -6.05 -19.02 -28.29
C LEU A 12 -5.75 -19.39 -26.86
N LEU A 13 -4.96 -20.40 -26.68
CA LEU A 13 -4.61 -20.82 -25.33
C LEU A 13 -3.87 -19.75 -24.57
N VAL A 14 -2.96 -19.11 -25.23
CA VAL A 14 -2.17 -18.05 -24.61
C VAL A 14 -3.05 -16.90 -24.15
N THR A 15 -4.00 -16.56 -24.97
CA THR A 15 -4.89 -15.46 -24.66
C THR A 15 -5.71 -15.73 -23.41
N ALA A 16 -6.21 -16.93 -23.30
CA ALA A 16 -7.03 -17.26 -22.15
C ALA A 16 -6.26 -17.17 -20.86
N PHE A 17 -5.05 -17.62 -20.88
CA PHE A 17 -4.22 -17.58 -19.71
C PHE A 17 -3.99 -16.15 -19.24
N PHE A 18 -3.76 -15.26 -20.14
CA PHE A 18 -3.51 -13.88 -19.81
C PHE A 18 -4.68 -13.23 -19.09
N ILE A 19 -5.87 -13.55 -19.49
CA ILE A 19 -7.05 -12.98 -18.86
C ILE A 19 -7.17 -13.38 -17.41
N ILE A 20 -6.86 -14.60 -17.11
CA ILE A 20 -6.94 -15.08 -15.73
C ILE A 20 -5.97 -14.32 -14.86
N LEU A 21 -4.81 -14.06 -15.37
CA LEU A 21 -3.81 -13.35 -14.62
C LEU A 21 -4.26 -11.95 -14.24
N LEU A 22 -4.89 -11.26 -15.14
CA LEU A 22 -5.39 -9.94 -14.86
C LEU A 22 -6.38 -9.94 -13.72
N THR A 23 -7.28 -10.87 -13.75
CA THR A 23 -8.30 -10.95 -12.73
C THR A 23 -7.69 -11.16 -11.35
N ALA A 24 -6.73 -12.03 -11.28
CA ALA A 24 -6.10 -12.33 -10.00
C ALA A 24 -5.37 -11.13 -9.43
N GLY A 25 -4.71 -10.37 -10.28
CA GLY A 25 -3.91 -9.26 -9.80
C GLY A 25 -4.72 -8.04 -9.42
N ALA A 26 -5.90 -7.90 -9.96
CA ALA A 26 -6.63 -6.65 -9.85
C ALA A 26 -7.21 -6.37 -8.48
N ALA A 27 -7.53 -7.37 -7.72
CA ALA A 27 -8.40 -7.15 -6.60
C ALA A 27 -7.85 -7.50 -5.23
N GLN A 28 -6.71 -8.09 -5.17
CA GLN A 28 -6.30 -8.70 -3.93
C GLN A 28 -5.38 -7.84 -3.09
N THR A 29 -5.82 -7.56 -1.87
CA THR A 29 -4.95 -7.01 -0.85
C THR A 29 -4.17 -8.17 -0.26
N GLN A 30 -2.90 -7.96 -0.06
CA GLN A 30 -2.03 -8.95 0.57
C GLN A 30 -2.50 -9.23 1.99
N LYS A 31 -2.24 -10.44 2.48
CA LYS A 31 -2.52 -10.78 3.85
C LYS A 31 -1.82 -9.77 4.76
N PRO A 32 -2.51 -9.18 5.70
CA PRO A 32 -1.97 -8.02 6.42
C PRO A 32 -1.06 -8.31 7.60
N ASP A 33 -0.79 -9.56 7.90
CA ASP A 33 -0.02 -9.91 9.10
C ASP A 33 1.29 -9.14 9.22
N ALA A 34 1.97 -8.91 8.13
CA ALA A 34 3.24 -8.22 8.15
C ALA A 34 3.10 -6.73 8.46
N LEU A 35 1.89 -6.21 8.36
CA LEU A 35 1.65 -4.79 8.54
C LEU A 35 1.01 -4.45 9.87
N LEU A 36 0.27 -5.38 10.47
CA LEU A 36 -0.50 -5.10 11.68
C LEU A 36 0.38 -4.63 12.83
N GLY A 37 -0.14 -3.69 13.62
CA GLY A 37 0.54 -3.18 14.78
C GLY A 37 0.72 -1.68 14.71
N THR A 38 1.56 -1.18 15.60
CA THR A 38 1.84 0.25 15.70
C THR A 38 3.25 0.53 15.20
N TRP A 39 3.38 1.54 14.37
CA TRP A 39 4.66 1.90 13.76
C TRP A 39 5.01 3.34 14.11
N ASP A 40 6.26 3.54 14.54
CA ASP A 40 6.80 4.88 14.75
C ASP A 40 7.51 5.29 13.47
N VAL A 41 7.06 6.37 12.87
CA VAL A 41 7.49 6.80 11.53
C VAL A 41 8.04 8.22 11.62
N LYS A 42 9.06 8.49 10.85
CA LYS A 42 9.63 9.84 10.79
C LYS A 42 10.08 10.17 9.37
N THR A 43 10.15 11.45 9.08
CA THR A 43 10.74 11.91 7.83
C THR A 43 12.26 11.78 7.92
N GLU A 44 12.91 11.60 6.77
CA GLU A 44 14.35 11.42 6.77
C GLU A 44 15.11 12.60 7.31
N ASP A 45 14.58 13.79 7.13
CA ASP A 45 15.22 15.00 7.66
C ASP A 45 15.00 15.14 9.16
N GLY A 46 14.23 14.23 9.77
CA GLY A 46 13.97 14.28 11.20
C GLY A 46 13.00 15.36 11.63
N GLY A 47 12.41 16.07 10.70
CA GLY A 47 11.56 17.20 11.04
C GLY A 47 10.17 16.85 11.50
N ARG A 48 9.69 15.65 11.18
CA ARG A 48 8.33 15.25 11.55
C ARG A 48 8.28 13.79 11.98
N GLU A 49 7.39 13.53 12.91
CA GLU A 49 7.16 12.17 13.39
C GLU A 49 5.68 11.85 13.34
N PHE A 50 5.38 10.60 13.04
CA PHE A 50 4.02 10.13 12.93
C PHE A 50 3.89 8.77 13.58
N VAL A 51 2.67 8.39 13.90
CA VAL A 51 2.38 7.03 14.36
C VAL A 51 1.34 6.45 13.42
N PHE A 52 1.62 5.27 12.90
CA PHE A 52 0.65 4.53 12.10
C PHE A 52 0.19 3.33 12.90
N GLU A 53 -1.12 3.10 12.95
CA GLU A 53 -1.66 1.93 13.61
C GLU A 53 -2.50 1.15 12.60
N PHE A 54 -2.13 -0.10 12.36
CA PHE A 54 -2.86 -0.95 11.44
C PHE A 54 -3.52 -2.09 12.19
N SER A 55 -4.77 -2.34 11.91
CA SER A 55 -5.54 -3.38 12.57
C SER A 55 -6.57 -3.96 11.62
N MET A 56 -7.18 -5.06 12.04
CA MET A 56 -8.29 -5.62 11.30
C MET A 56 -9.57 -5.17 11.96
N LYS A 57 -10.49 -4.69 11.16
CA LYS A 57 -11.79 -4.24 11.65
C LYS A 57 -12.86 -4.83 10.74
N ASP A 58 -13.73 -5.64 11.31
CA ASP A 58 -14.79 -6.30 10.56
C ASP A 58 -14.24 -7.06 9.36
N GLY A 59 -13.11 -7.73 9.55
CA GLY A 59 -12.50 -8.53 8.51
C GLY A 59 -11.73 -7.76 7.47
N LYS A 60 -11.58 -6.46 7.66
CA LYS A 60 -10.87 -5.60 6.70
C LYS A 60 -9.71 -4.87 7.35
N LEU A 61 -8.70 -4.61 6.56
CA LEU A 61 -7.56 -3.83 7.01
C LEU A 61 -7.99 -2.39 7.24
N ALA A 62 -7.66 -1.86 8.40
CA ALA A 62 -7.95 -0.47 8.75
C ALA A 62 -6.72 0.16 9.36
N GLY A 63 -6.60 1.47 9.26
CA GLY A 63 -5.45 2.16 9.81
C GLY A 63 -5.77 3.54 10.30
N LYS A 64 -4.96 3.99 11.25
CA LYS A 64 -5.04 5.33 11.80
C LYS A 64 -3.67 6.00 11.72
N TYR A 65 -3.70 7.27 11.47
CA TYR A 65 -2.51 8.11 11.41
C TYR A 65 -2.59 9.12 12.54
N THR A 66 -1.49 9.30 13.27
CA THR A 66 -1.42 10.32 14.29
C THR A 66 -0.19 11.19 14.00
N GLY A 67 -0.41 12.48 13.91
CA GLY A 67 0.65 13.44 13.71
C GLY A 67 0.47 14.63 14.62
N ALA A 68 1.18 15.70 14.34
CA ALA A 68 1.16 16.90 15.20
C ALA A 68 -0.23 17.51 15.33
N SER A 69 -1.04 17.40 14.30
CA SER A 69 -2.38 18.01 14.31
C SER A 69 -3.49 17.05 14.75
N GLY A 70 -3.15 15.86 15.19
CA GLY A 70 -4.14 14.92 15.70
C GLY A 70 -4.17 13.61 14.98
N THR A 71 -5.27 12.89 15.15
CA THR A 71 -5.43 11.56 14.58
C THR A 71 -6.44 11.60 13.44
N SER A 72 -6.12 10.87 12.37
CA SER A 72 -7.00 10.76 11.19
C SER A 72 -7.08 9.30 10.78
N GLU A 73 -8.20 8.92 10.19
CA GLU A 73 -8.33 7.57 9.66
C GLU A 73 -7.70 7.54 8.27
N MET A 74 -7.11 6.40 7.94
CA MET A 74 -6.51 6.22 6.63
C MET A 74 -7.59 5.91 5.62
N ALA A 75 -7.52 6.56 4.46
CA ALA A 75 -8.44 6.34 3.36
C ALA A 75 -7.73 5.60 2.24
N ASN A 76 -8.48 4.80 1.49
CA ASN A 76 -7.94 4.06 0.34
C ASN A 76 -6.76 3.18 0.70
N LEU A 77 -6.84 2.57 1.86
CA LEU A 77 -5.75 1.74 2.39
C LEU A 77 -5.64 0.44 1.62
N THR A 78 -4.46 0.16 1.08
CA THR A 78 -4.17 -1.09 0.40
C THR A 78 -2.81 -1.62 0.83
N PHE A 79 -2.66 -2.93 0.76
CA PHE A 79 -1.39 -3.57 1.05
C PHE A 79 -1.18 -4.68 0.03
N VAL A 80 -0.32 -4.41 -0.95
CA VAL A 80 -0.07 -5.31 -2.08
C VAL A 80 1.43 -5.38 -2.32
N ASP A 81 1.96 -6.58 -2.46
CA ASP A 81 3.41 -6.79 -2.70
C ASP A 81 4.26 -6.07 -1.65
N ASN A 82 3.89 -6.23 -0.40
CA ASN A 82 4.57 -5.60 0.73
C ASN A 82 4.59 -4.08 0.68
N THR A 83 3.76 -3.50 -0.16
CA THR A 83 3.65 -2.05 -0.29
C THR A 83 2.32 -1.58 0.29
N VAL A 84 2.38 -0.71 1.28
CA VAL A 84 1.20 -0.11 1.87
C VAL A 84 1.00 1.27 1.27
N LYS A 85 -0.23 1.57 0.90
CA LYS A 85 -0.60 2.89 0.35
C LYS A 85 -1.87 3.36 1.00
N PHE A 86 -1.92 4.63 1.31
CA PHE A 86 -3.12 5.24 1.87
C PHE A 86 -3.02 6.76 1.81
N SER A 87 -4.13 7.42 2.11
CA SER A 87 -4.20 8.87 2.20
C SER A 87 -4.79 9.25 3.53
N VAL A 88 -4.39 10.39 4.05
CA VAL A 88 -5.02 10.97 5.24
C VAL A 88 -5.31 12.45 4.96
N THR A 89 -6.36 12.95 5.60
CA THR A 89 -6.68 14.37 5.54
C THR A 89 -6.41 14.94 6.93
N VAL A 90 -5.55 15.95 7.00
CA VAL A 90 -5.12 16.49 8.27
C VAL A 90 -5.56 17.94 8.43
N GLY A 91 -5.64 18.34 9.70
CA GLY A 91 -5.87 19.72 10.11
C GLY A 91 -6.78 20.54 9.24
N ASN A 92 -6.20 21.32 8.39
CA ASN A 92 -6.91 22.29 7.56
C ASN A 92 -7.43 21.74 6.24
N GLY A 93 -7.56 20.43 6.13
CA GLY A 93 -8.06 19.81 4.91
C GLY A 93 -6.98 19.37 3.94
N MET A 94 -5.73 19.45 4.33
CA MET A 94 -4.63 19.03 3.48
C MET A 94 -4.59 17.50 3.39
N VAL A 95 -4.45 17.00 2.17
CA VAL A 95 -4.37 15.56 1.93
C VAL A 95 -2.91 15.17 1.78
N ILE A 96 -2.53 14.10 2.49
CA ILE A 96 -1.20 13.54 2.40
C ILE A 96 -1.31 12.12 1.90
N ASP A 97 -0.56 11.79 0.86
CA ASP A 97 -0.52 10.43 0.32
C ASP A 97 0.75 9.75 0.79
N PHE A 98 0.60 8.50 1.23
CA PHE A 98 1.73 7.70 1.71
C PHE A 98 1.86 6.44 0.88
N SER A 99 3.12 6.06 0.63
CA SER A 99 3.42 4.80 -0.03
C SER A 99 4.71 4.28 0.58
N ALA A 100 4.69 3.06 1.11
CA ALA A 100 5.87 2.53 1.79
C ALA A 100 5.96 1.03 1.62
N ILE A 101 7.20 0.55 1.62
CA ILE A 101 7.49 -0.88 1.53
C ILE A 101 7.78 -1.38 2.94
N VAL A 102 7.19 -2.50 3.29
CA VAL A 102 7.36 -3.11 4.60
C VAL A 102 8.28 -4.31 4.46
N ALA A 103 9.31 -4.35 5.30
CA ALA A 103 10.24 -5.46 5.34
C ALA A 103 10.52 -5.79 6.80
N GLU A 104 9.96 -6.90 7.27
CA GLU A 104 10.05 -7.29 8.67
C GLU A 104 9.46 -6.19 9.56
N ASP A 105 10.22 -5.64 10.47
CA ASP A 105 9.71 -4.62 11.37
C ASP A 105 10.09 -3.21 10.93
N LYS A 106 10.46 -3.06 9.66
CA LYS A 106 10.85 -1.76 9.10
C LYS A 106 9.96 -1.37 7.94
N LEU A 107 9.81 -0.07 7.79
CA LEU A 107 8.98 0.50 6.74
C LEU A 107 9.77 1.65 6.14
N SER A 108 9.76 1.75 4.81
CA SER A 108 10.42 2.87 4.15
C SER A 108 9.65 3.26 2.90
N GLY A 109 9.54 4.55 2.68
CA GLY A 109 8.79 5.04 1.54
C GLY A 109 8.76 6.54 1.46
N MET A 110 7.63 7.06 0.99
CA MET A 110 7.48 8.48 0.70
C MET A 110 6.14 8.99 1.19
N LEU A 111 6.10 10.24 1.57
CA LEU A 111 4.85 10.96 1.69
C LEU A 111 4.82 12.03 0.60
N SER A 112 3.65 12.28 0.06
CA SER A 112 3.47 13.24 -1.03
C SER A 112 2.43 14.27 -0.66
N LEU A 113 2.78 15.52 -0.89
CA LEU A 113 1.92 16.67 -0.69
C LEU A 113 1.79 17.40 -2.02
N GLU A 114 0.88 18.34 -2.09
CA GLU A 114 0.70 19.12 -3.32
C GLU A 114 2.00 19.77 -3.78
N TYR A 115 2.85 20.15 -2.86
CA TYR A 115 4.05 20.88 -3.17
C TYR A 115 5.34 20.10 -3.00
N GLY A 116 5.27 18.80 -2.84
CA GLY A 116 6.50 18.03 -2.79
C GLY A 116 6.40 16.70 -2.11
N GLU A 117 7.50 15.98 -2.09
CA GLU A 117 7.60 14.65 -1.51
C GLU A 117 8.74 14.59 -0.52
N THR A 118 8.60 13.71 0.45
CA THR A 118 9.62 13.52 1.48
C THR A 118 9.72 12.04 1.79
N SER A 119 10.94 11.55 1.97
CA SER A 119 11.16 10.16 2.34
C SER A 119 10.83 9.93 3.81
N ILE A 120 10.27 8.77 4.10
CA ILE A 120 9.95 8.38 5.47
C ILE A 120 10.52 7.02 5.80
N THR A 121 10.78 6.79 7.07
CA THR A 121 11.16 5.48 7.58
C THR A 121 10.38 5.21 8.85
N GLY A 122 10.11 3.94 9.11
CA GLY A 122 9.36 3.57 10.29
C GLY A 122 9.85 2.26 10.88
N ILE A 123 9.55 2.08 12.15
CA ILE A 123 9.90 0.87 12.88
C ILE A 123 8.66 0.43 13.65
N ARG A 124 8.38 -0.86 13.60
CA ARG A 124 7.24 -1.41 14.33
C ARG A 124 7.54 -1.42 15.82
N ARG A 125 6.59 -0.96 16.59
CA ARG A 125 6.69 -0.93 18.04
C ARG A 125 6.50 -2.34 18.57
N LYS A 126 7.31 -2.72 19.55
CA LYS A 126 7.22 -4.05 20.17
C LYS A 126 6.48 -4.06 21.47
#